data_2702b78afd78931cce7affbccd9c2041
#
_entry.id   2702b78afd78931cce7affbccd9c2041
#
_cell.length_a   1.000
_cell.length_b   1.000
_cell.length_c   1.000
_cell.angle_alpha   90.00
_cell.angle_beta   90.00
_cell.angle_gamma   90.00
#
_symmetry.space_group_name_H-M   'P 1'
#
loop_
_entity.id
_entity.type
_entity.pdbx_description
1 polymer ?
#
loop_
_entity_poly.entity_id
_entity_poly.type
_entity_poly.pdbx_seq_one_letter_code
_entity_poly.pdbx_strand_id
1 'polypeptide(L)'
;IWSSLVGSEMCIRDRNSLELSTENPHHNDLISEWESHQEKIINYANAFYVWAVQNGIAKEQARAILPEGLTMSRMYMNGTVRSWIHYLELRLDPGTQKEHRQVAQLCALELAKVFPMIKEMV
;
A
#
# COMPACT_ATOMS: atom_id res chain seq x y z
N ILE A 1 15.85 14.87 -12.39
CA ILE A 1 15.91 13.65 -11.53
C ILE A 1 14.53 12.97 -11.49
N TRP A 2 13.45 13.69 -11.35
CA TRP A 2 12.10 13.11 -11.29
C TRP A 2 11.60 12.51 -12.61
N SER A 3 11.97 13.07 -13.74
CA SER A 3 11.55 12.56 -15.07
C SER A 3 12.22 11.24 -15.47
N SER A 4 13.42 10.94 -14.97
CA SER A 4 14.09 9.67 -15.22
C SER A 4 13.54 8.52 -14.35
N LEU A 5 12.99 8.84 -13.18
CA LEU A 5 12.33 7.87 -12.30
C LEU A 5 10.99 7.41 -12.87
N VAL A 6 10.19 8.31 -13.45
CA VAL A 6 8.88 7.99 -14.02
C VAL A 6 8.99 6.98 -15.18
N GLY A 7 10.01 7.06 -16.01
CA GLY A 7 10.23 6.10 -17.10
C GLY A 7 10.64 4.71 -16.62
N SER A 8 11.42 4.62 -15.54
CA SER A 8 11.82 3.36 -14.93
C SER A 8 10.70 2.69 -14.13
N GLU A 9 9.83 3.46 -13.51
CA GLU A 9 8.69 2.94 -12.75
C GLU A 9 7.66 2.21 -13.61
N MET A 10 7.44 2.64 -14.85
CA MET A 10 6.54 1.92 -15.77
C MET A 10 7.05 0.52 -16.10
N CYS A 11 8.36 0.33 -16.19
CA CYS A 11 8.98 -0.99 -16.42
C CYS A 11 9.03 -1.85 -15.14
N ILE A 12 8.99 -1.23 -13.97
CA ILE A 12 9.06 -1.91 -12.67
C ILE A 12 7.67 -2.40 -12.23
N ARG A 13 6.59 -1.77 -12.67
CA ARG A 13 5.21 -2.17 -12.32
C ARG A 13 4.88 -3.61 -12.68
N ASP A 14 5.49 -4.16 -13.72
CA ASP A 14 5.27 -5.54 -14.14
C ASP A 14 6.01 -6.58 -13.29
N ARG A 15 6.83 -6.14 -12.30
CA ARG A 15 7.61 -7.00 -11.40
C ARG A 15 7.06 -7.06 -9.97
N ASN A 16 5.84 -6.74 -9.79
CA ASN A 16 5.23 -6.34 -8.52
C ASN A 16 4.98 -7.42 -7.49
N SER A 17 5.19 -8.67 -7.77
CA SER A 17 4.80 -9.64 -6.76
C SER A 17 5.97 -10.05 -5.89
N LEU A 18 6.01 -9.49 -4.70
CA LEU A 18 6.69 -10.07 -3.55
C LEU A 18 5.87 -11.26 -3.02
N GLU A 19 5.34 -12.10 -3.92
CA GLU A 19 4.64 -13.32 -3.59
C GLU A 19 5.63 -14.48 -3.54
N LEU A 20 5.48 -15.33 -2.54
CA LEU A 20 6.26 -16.56 -2.45
C LEU A 20 6.08 -17.37 -3.74
N SER A 21 7.19 -17.75 -4.35
CA SER A 21 7.22 -18.58 -5.55
C SER A 21 7.75 -19.96 -5.23
N THR A 22 7.05 -20.99 -5.70
CA THR A 22 7.53 -22.38 -5.64
C THR A 22 8.55 -22.67 -6.73
N GLU A 23 8.60 -21.84 -7.76
CA GLU A 23 9.44 -22.06 -8.95
C GLU A 23 10.82 -21.40 -8.84
N ASN A 24 10.96 -20.38 -7.97
CA ASN A 24 12.21 -19.62 -7.85
C ASN A 24 12.60 -19.39 -6.38
N PRO A 25 13.45 -20.26 -5.79
CA PRO A 25 13.93 -20.13 -4.41
C PRO A 25 14.65 -18.80 -4.14
N HIS A 26 15.40 -18.27 -5.11
CA HIS A 26 16.10 -17.01 -4.97
C HIS A 26 15.14 -15.81 -4.79
N HIS A 27 13.94 -15.91 -5.34
CA HIS A 27 12.90 -14.89 -5.13
C HIS A 27 12.39 -14.89 -3.68
N ASN A 28 12.29 -16.05 -3.06
CA ASN A 28 11.88 -16.16 -1.65
C ASN A 28 12.95 -15.61 -0.70
N ASP A 29 14.23 -15.80 -1.03
CA ASP A 29 15.34 -15.22 -0.28
C ASP A 29 15.28 -13.68 -0.36
N LEU A 30 15.00 -13.14 -1.53
CA LEU A 30 14.83 -11.71 -1.75
C LEU A 30 13.66 -11.13 -0.92
N ILE A 31 12.54 -11.84 -0.85
CA ILE A 31 11.39 -11.44 -0.01
C ILE A 31 11.80 -11.39 1.45
N SER A 32 12.44 -12.43 1.94
CA SER A 32 12.87 -12.53 3.33
C SER A 32 13.89 -11.43 3.69
N GLU A 33 14.83 -11.14 2.79
CA GLU A 33 15.78 -10.06 2.96
C GLU A 33 15.10 -8.69 2.98
N TRP A 34 14.14 -8.47 2.09
CA TRP A 34 13.34 -7.24 2.06
C TRP A 34 12.52 -7.02 3.33
N GLU A 35 11.85 -8.05 3.82
CA GLU A 35 11.11 -7.99 5.09
C GLU A 35 12.03 -7.67 6.27
N SER A 36 13.22 -8.28 6.31
CA SER A 36 14.23 -7.98 7.34
C SER A 36 14.69 -6.52 7.30
N HIS A 37 14.87 -5.95 6.10
CA HIS A 37 15.22 -4.53 5.97
C HIS A 37 14.08 -3.60 6.43
N GLN A 38 12.84 -3.93 6.11
CA GLN A 38 11.68 -3.18 6.60
C GLN A 38 11.59 -3.22 8.13
N GLU A 39 11.75 -4.39 8.73
CA GLU A 39 11.73 -4.55 10.19
C GLU A 39 12.83 -3.71 10.89
N LYS A 40 14.03 -3.69 10.34
CA LYS A 40 15.12 -2.85 10.86
C LYS A 40 14.75 -1.37 10.84
N ILE A 41 14.18 -0.88 9.74
CA ILE A 41 13.76 0.52 9.60
C ILE A 41 12.66 0.85 10.61
N ILE A 42 11.67 -0.01 10.78
CA ILE A 42 10.59 0.17 11.75
C ILE A 42 11.15 0.26 13.17
N ASN A 43 12.05 -0.64 13.53
CA ASN A 43 12.64 -0.68 14.86
C ASN A 43 13.46 0.57 15.14
N TYR A 44 14.27 1.04 14.20
CA TYR A 44 15.02 2.29 14.34
C TYR A 44 14.10 3.50 14.43
N ALA A 45 13.10 3.62 13.57
CA ALA A 45 12.16 4.73 13.58
C ALA A 45 11.40 4.80 14.91
N ASN A 46 10.93 3.67 15.42
CA ASN A 46 10.26 3.60 16.73
C ASN A 46 11.19 3.98 17.88
N ALA A 47 12.42 3.48 17.90
CA ALA A 47 13.39 3.79 18.93
C ALA A 47 13.69 5.31 18.97
N PHE A 48 13.91 5.92 17.82
CA PHE A 48 14.16 7.36 17.74
C PHE A 48 12.94 8.20 18.04
N TYR A 49 11.73 7.74 17.67
CA TYR A 49 10.49 8.41 18.05
C TYR A 49 10.31 8.43 19.57
N VAL A 50 10.48 7.29 20.23
CA VAL A 50 10.39 7.19 21.70
C VAL A 50 11.44 8.07 22.36
N TRP A 51 12.69 8.03 21.88
CA TRP A 51 13.76 8.89 22.37
C TRP A 51 13.41 10.38 22.24
N ALA A 52 12.88 10.80 21.09
CA ALA A 52 12.49 12.19 20.86
C ALA A 52 11.42 12.67 21.85
N VAL A 53 10.38 11.87 22.06
CA VAL A 53 9.31 12.18 23.01
C VAL A 53 9.82 12.22 24.45
N GLN A 54 10.70 11.30 24.83
CA GLN A 54 11.30 11.29 26.17
C GLN A 54 12.21 12.50 26.44
N ASN A 55 12.82 13.06 25.40
CA ASN A 55 13.64 14.26 25.48
C ASN A 55 12.85 15.57 25.27
N GLY A 56 11.54 15.52 25.33
CA GLY A 56 10.68 16.71 25.32
C GLY A 56 10.38 17.29 23.94
N ILE A 57 10.70 16.57 22.86
CA ILE A 57 10.30 16.97 21.51
C ILE A 57 8.79 16.77 21.38
N ALA A 58 8.10 17.77 20.86
CA ALA A 58 6.65 17.70 20.63
C ALA A 58 6.29 16.52 19.72
N LYS A 59 5.22 15.79 20.03
CA LYS A 59 4.78 14.60 19.29
C LYS A 59 4.60 14.86 17.79
N GLU A 60 4.13 16.05 17.45
CA GLU A 60 3.91 16.49 16.06
C GLU A 60 5.24 16.57 15.29
N GLN A 61 6.31 17.02 15.96
CA GLN A 61 7.64 17.08 15.37
C GLN A 61 8.32 15.71 15.35
N ALA A 62 8.17 14.93 16.42
CA ALA A 62 8.74 13.59 16.51
C ALA A 62 8.18 12.64 15.42
N ARG A 63 6.94 12.84 14.97
CA ARG A 63 6.33 12.06 13.87
C ARG A 63 7.04 12.18 12.54
N ALA A 64 7.83 13.23 12.32
CA ALA A 64 8.55 13.42 11.06
C ALA A 64 9.55 12.29 10.75
N ILE A 65 9.96 11.53 11.76
CA ILE A 65 10.89 10.40 11.58
C ILE A 65 10.19 9.10 11.18
N LEU A 66 8.86 9.01 11.34
CA LEU A 66 8.11 7.78 11.07
C LEU A 66 7.95 7.57 9.56
N PRO A 67 8.28 6.38 9.02
CA PRO A 67 8.08 6.06 7.62
C PRO A 67 6.58 6.07 7.27
N GLU A 68 6.19 6.89 6.31
CA GLU A 68 4.79 7.02 5.88
C GLU A 68 4.25 5.69 5.29
N GLY A 69 5.06 5.00 4.50
CA GLY A 69 4.67 3.73 3.87
C GLY A 69 4.43 2.57 4.84
N LEU A 70 4.87 2.71 6.10
CA LEU A 70 4.70 1.69 7.15
C LEU A 70 3.70 2.12 8.22
N THR A 71 3.08 3.29 8.06
CA THR A 71 2.13 3.84 9.03
C THR A 71 0.71 3.48 8.65
N MET A 72 0.01 2.80 9.56
CA MET A 72 -1.41 2.53 9.41
C MET A 72 -2.20 3.83 9.50
N SER A 73 -3.01 4.10 8.50
CA SER A 73 -3.90 5.26 8.49
C SER A 73 -5.35 4.85 8.29
N ARG A 74 -6.26 5.66 8.79
CA ARG A 74 -7.69 5.52 8.57
C ARG A 74 -8.19 6.73 7.80
N MET A 75 -8.89 6.48 6.72
CA MET A 75 -9.43 7.51 5.85
C MET A 75 -10.92 7.29 5.65
N TYR A 76 -11.66 8.39 5.61
CA TYR A 76 -13.07 8.39 5.23
C TYR A 76 -13.20 8.98 3.84
N MET A 77 -13.94 8.31 2.98
CA MET A 77 -14.16 8.74 1.61
C MET A 77 -15.64 8.79 1.30
N ASN A 78 -16.10 9.92 0.74
CA ASN A 78 -17.47 10.15 0.34
C ASN A 78 -17.54 10.39 -1.16
N GLY A 79 -18.55 9.84 -1.81
CA GLY A 79 -18.75 10.02 -3.25
C GLY A 79 -20.11 9.52 -3.70
N THR A 80 -20.53 9.92 -4.90
CA THR A 80 -21.75 9.38 -5.52
C THR A 80 -21.55 7.93 -5.91
N VAL A 81 -22.64 7.16 -6.05
CA VAL A 81 -22.58 5.77 -6.53
C VAL A 81 -21.89 5.69 -7.89
N ARG A 82 -22.12 6.64 -8.77
CA ARG A 82 -21.46 6.74 -10.07
C ARG A 82 -19.94 6.87 -9.94
N SER A 83 -19.49 7.71 -9.02
CA SER A 83 -18.05 7.87 -8.76
C SER A 83 -17.41 6.60 -8.22
N TRP A 84 -18.12 5.88 -7.37
CA TRP A 84 -17.67 4.59 -6.84
C TRP A 84 -17.59 3.51 -7.93
N ILE A 85 -18.60 3.43 -8.82
CA ILE A 85 -18.55 2.53 -9.97
C ILE A 85 -17.35 2.82 -10.84
N HIS A 86 -17.10 4.07 -11.16
CA HIS A 86 -15.95 4.48 -11.98
C HIS A 86 -14.61 4.15 -11.29
N TYR A 87 -14.52 4.35 -9.98
CA TYR A 87 -13.35 3.94 -9.19
C TYR A 87 -13.10 2.43 -9.29
N LEU A 88 -14.16 1.61 -9.17
CA LEU A 88 -14.05 0.16 -9.26
C LEU A 88 -13.61 -0.30 -10.65
N GLU A 89 -14.18 0.27 -11.72
CA GLU A 89 -13.80 -0.02 -13.11
C GLU A 89 -12.29 0.19 -13.33
N LEU A 90 -11.75 1.29 -12.79
CA LEU A 90 -10.34 1.62 -12.94
C LEU A 90 -9.41 0.78 -12.04
N ARG A 91 -9.85 0.42 -10.85
CA ARG A 91 -8.97 -0.16 -9.81
C ARG A 91 -9.08 -1.68 -9.66
N LEU A 92 -10.10 -2.30 -10.24
CA LEU A 92 -10.19 -3.76 -10.36
C LEU A 92 -9.38 -4.31 -11.55
N ASP A 93 -8.91 -3.43 -12.44
CA ASP A 93 -8.08 -3.81 -13.57
C ASP A 93 -6.80 -4.55 -13.12
N PRO A 94 -6.41 -5.65 -13.80
CA PRO A 94 -5.19 -6.41 -13.48
C PRO A 94 -3.90 -5.58 -13.47
N GLY A 95 -3.85 -4.48 -14.23
CA GLY A 95 -2.71 -3.54 -14.24
C GLY A 95 -2.60 -2.65 -12.99
N THR A 96 -3.59 -2.68 -12.11
CA THR A 96 -3.56 -1.93 -10.85
C THR A 96 -2.65 -2.63 -9.84
N GLN A 97 -1.92 -1.85 -9.05
CA GLN A 97 -1.12 -2.36 -7.93
C GLN A 97 -1.96 -3.27 -7.03
N LYS A 98 -1.38 -4.41 -6.63
CA LYS A 98 -2.08 -5.48 -5.92
C LYS A 98 -2.82 -5.00 -4.68
N GLU A 99 -2.16 -4.22 -3.81
CA GLU A 99 -2.73 -3.74 -2.56
C GLU A 99 -3.93 -2.82 -2.82
N HIS A 100 -3.82 -1.93 -3.81
CA HIS A 100 -4.92 -1.06 -4.19
C HIS A 100 -6.09 -1.85 -4.78
N ARG A 101 -5.80 -2.85 -5.60
CA ARG A 101 -6.83 -3.76 -6.16
C ARG A 101 -7.55 -4.54 -5.06
N GLN A 102 -6.85 -5.01 -4.03
CA GLN A 102 -7.47 -5.66 -2.86
C GLN A 102 -8.43 -4.73 -2.13
N VAL A 103 -8.04 -3.47 -1.91
CA VAL A 103 -8.92 -2.46 -1.31
C VAL A 103 -10.16 -2.24 -2.20
N ALA A 104 -9.98 -2.13 -3.51
CA ALA A 104 -11.08 -1.97 -4.45
C ALA A 104 -12.04 -3.18 -4.44
N GLN A 105 -11.52 -4.40 -4.35
CA GLN A 105 -12.33 -5.62 -4.20
C GLN A 105 -13.17 -5.61 -2.92
N LEU A 106 -12.59 -5.23 -1.80
CA LEU A 106 -13.32 -5.10 -0.54
C LEU A 106 -14.41 -4.03 -0.62
N CYS A 107 -14.12 -2.88 -1.24
CA CYS A 107 -15.12 -1.85 -1.49
C CYS A 107 -16.27 -2.35 -2.37
N ALA A 108 -15.96 -3.11 -3.43
CA ALA A 108 -16.96 -3.69 -4.32
C ALA A 108 -17.87 -4.67 -3.59
N LEU A 109 -17.33 -5.53 -2.73
CA LEU A 109 -18.11 -6.47 -1.92
C LEU A 109 -19.08 -5.75 -0.97
N GLU A 110 -18.64 -4.68 -0.33
CA GLU A 110 -19.50 -3.88 0.55
C GLU A 110 -20.61 -3.15 -0.25
N LEU A 111 -20.26 -2.54 -1.37
CA LEU A 111 -21.22 -1.86 -2.23
C LEU A 111 -22.24 -2.83 -2.85
N ALA A 112 -21.84 -4.04 -3.18
CA ALA A 112 -22.73 -5.07 -3.74
C ALA A 112 -23.84 -5.52 -2.78
N LYS A 113 -23.69 -5.29 -1.48
CA LYS A 113 -24.76 -5.54 -0.50
C LYS A 113 -25.97 -4.61 -0.70
N VAL A 114 -25.71 -3.38 -1.15
CA VAL A 114 -26.74 -2.35 -1.37
C VAL A 114 -27.10 -2.25 -2.87
N PHE A 115 -26.13 -2.43 -3.75
CA PHE A 115 -26.26 -2.32 -5.21
C PHE A 115 -25.84 -3.64 -5.86
N PRO A 116 -26.76 -4.63 -6.01
CA PRO A 116 -26.41 -5.97 -6.50
C PRO A 116 -25.77 -6.01 -7.89
N MET A 117 -26.01 -4.99 -8.75
CA MET A 117 -25.40 -4.86 -10.07
C MET A 117 -23.86 -4.82 -10.03
N ILE A 118 -23.29 -4.40 -8.92
CA ILE A 118 -21.82 -4.32 -8.75
C ILE A 118 -21.19 -5.71 -8.66
N LYS A 119 -21.95 -6.76 -8.37
CA LYS A 119 -21.44 -8.14 -8.36
C LYS A 119 -20.90 -8.60 -9.72
N GLU A 120 -21.38 -8.01 -10.80
CA GLU A 120 -20.92 -8.34 -12.16
C GLU A 120 -19.55 -7.74 -12.48
N MET A 121 -19.04 -6.84 -11.61
CA MET A 121 -17.75 -6.15 -11.77
C MET A 121 -16.61 -6.79 -10.99
N VAL A 122 -16.90 -7.77 -10.12
CA VAL A 122 -15.93 -8.40 -9.19
C VAL A 122 -15.58 -9.84 -9.66
#